data_be875fe2729ecb0a40c689e1c5207d81
#
_entry.id   be875fe2729ecb0a40c689e1c5207d81
#
_cell.length_a   1.000
_cell.length_b   1.000
_cell.length_c   1.000
_cell.angle_alpha   90.00
_cell.angle_beta   90.00
_cell.angle_gamma   90.00
#
_symmetry.space_group_name_H-M   'P 1'
#
loop_
_entity.id
_entity.type
_entity.pdbx_description
1 polymer ?
#
loop_
_entity_poly.entity_id
_entity_poly.type
_entity_poly.pdbx_seq_one_letter_code
_entity_poly.pdbx_strand_id
1 'polypeptide(L)'
;MLTLSLGSEDALLAYLCRQLENFFPDGRLEAERAPLQRQLRPALARLEHCIAAVRMWPPGEFDHLHSSQYTTFLYYLANTLWHGGADRALCNKLFGLNKALNGIDLFYEIEMPEVFFIGHSVGIVLAKARYGNRLAIYQNSTVGKNHGDAPSLGDGVVMYPNSAVIGRCEIGPGSVIAQGVSVINRDTPGHCMVFLGAEGALVLKPPTRRVLDDIFR
;
A
#
# COMPACT_ATOMS: atom_id res chain seq x y z
N MET A 1 2.63 21.66 -5.49
CA MET A 1 2.35 21.72 -4.03
C MET A 1 1.00 21.04 -3.81
N LEU A 2 0.97 20.09 -2.90
CA LEU A 2 -0.23 19.27 -2.61
C LEU A 2 -1.30 20.12 -1.90
N THR A 3 -2.49 20.20 -2.47
CA THR A 3 -3.67 20.82 -1.84
C THR A 3 -4.26 19.83 -0.84
N LEU A 4 -4.36 20.24 0.42
CA LEU A 4 -4.89 19.42 1.50
C LEU A 4 -6.35 19.77 1.76
N SER A 5 -7.26 18.80 1.79
CA SER A 5 -8.69 19.01 2.09
C SER A 5 -8.95 19.63 3.47
N LEU A 6 -8.00 19.47 4.43
CA LEU A 6 -8.02 20.13 5.75
C LEU A 6 -7.44 21.57 5.73
N GLY A 7 -6.98 22.05 4.58
CA GLY A 7 -6.51 23.42 4.38
C GLY A 7 -5.03 23.67 4.77
N SER A 8 -4.44 22.90 5.69
CA SER A 8 -3.04 23.10 6.08
C SER A 8 -2.40 21.82 6.64
N GLU A 9 -1.05 21.77 6.63
CA GLU A 9 -0.28 20.72 7.29
C GLU A 9 -0.54 20.67 8.81
N ASP A 10 -0.71 21.84 9.44
CA ASP A 10 -1.01 21.91 10.89
C ASP A 10 -2.40 21.32 11.22
N ALA A 11 -3.38 21.58 10.37
CA ALA A 11 -4.72 21.00 10.54
C ALA A 11 -4.69 19.47 10.33
N LEU A 12 -3.93 18.99 9.35
CA LEU A 12 -3.74 17.54 9.12
C LEU A 12 -3.02 16.88 10.30
N LEU A 13 -1.97 17.52 10.83
CA LEU A 13 -1.26 17.04 12.02
C LEU A 13 -2.18 16.99 13.24
N ALA A 14 -2.97 18.04 13.47
CA ALA A 14 -3.93 18.07 14.56
C ALA A 14 -5.01 16.99 14.44
N TYR A 15 -5.51 16.74 13.22
CA TYR A 15 -6.46 15.67 12.94
C TYR A 15 -5.86 14.29 13.24
N LEU A 16 -4.66 14.02 12.75
CA LEU A 16 -3.93 12.77 13.02
C LEU A 16 -3.66 12.56 14.52
N CYS A 17 -3.20 13.61 15.23
CA CYS A 17 -2.95 13.54 16.65
C CYS A 17 -4.21 13.17 17.44
N ARG A 18 -5.38 13.71 17.09
CA ARG A 18 -6.66 13.33 17.73
C ARG A 18 -7.01 11.87 17.47
N GLN A 19 -6.77 11.35 16.28
CA GLN A 19 -6.99 9.93 16.00
C GLN A 19 -6.07 9.05 16.85
N LEU A 20 -4.77 9.38 16.90
CA LEU A 20 -3.81 8.64 17.71
C LEU A 20 -4.18 8.65 19.20
N GLU A 21 -4.61 9.79 19.74
CA GLU A 21 -5.06 9.90 21.12
C GLU A 21 -6.32 9.07 21.40
N ASN A 22 -7.28 9.09 20.47
CA ASN A 22 -8.52 8.33 20.61
C ASN A 22 -8.33 6.80 20.52
N PHE A 23 -7.44 6.35 19.64
CA PHE A 23 -7.20 4.91 19.44
C PHE A 23 -6.15 4.34 20.40
N PHE A 24 -5.19 5.16 20.83
CA PHE A 24 -4.05 4.74 21.66
C PHE A 24 -3.80 5.73 22.80
N PRO A 25 -4.71 5.82 23.80
CA PRO A 25 -4.67 6.82 24.87
C PRO A 25 -3.63 6.48 25.95
N ASP A 26 -2.35 6.47 25.59
CA ASP A 26 -1.24 6.10 26.48
C ASP A 26 -0.50 7.30 27.09
N GLY A 27 -0.99 8.54 26.85
CA GLY A 27 -0.43 9.77 27.38
C GLY A 27 0.88 10.23 26.73
N ARG A 28 1.32 9.61 25.63
CA ARG A 28 2.62 9.91 24.97
C ARG A 28 2.52 10.92 23.84
N LEU A 29 1.32 11.34 23.45
CA LEU A 29 1.08 12.16 22.28
C LEU A 29 1.91 13.46 22.25
N GLU A 30 2.08 14.11 23.39
CA GLU A 30 2.86 15.37 23.46
C GLU A 30 4.32 15.15 23.02
N ALA A 31 4.94 14.05 23.45
CA ALA A 31 6.29 13.69 23.05
C ALA A 31 6.36 13.23 21.58
N GLU A 32 5.29 12.65 21.05
CA GLU A 32 5.20 12.12 19.70
C GLU A 32 4.90 13.19 18.65
N ARG A 33 4.36 14.35 19.06
CA ARG A 33 3.97 15.44 18.16
C ARG A 33 5.14 16.00 17.36
N ALA A 34 6.29 16.26 18.00
CA ALA A 34 7.46 16.81 17.32
C ALA A 34 8.07 15.87 16.25
N PRO A 35 8.25 14.56 16.49
CA PRO A 35 8.61 13.61 15.44
C PRO A 35 7.60 13.59 14.28
N LEU A 36 6.30 13.56 14.55
CA LEU A 36 5.25 13.60 13.53
C LEU A 36 5.38 14.85 12.66
N GLN A 37 5.51 16.03 13.27
CA GLN A 37 5.63 17.30 12.55
C GLN A 37 6.86 17.34 11.65
N ARG A 38 8.02 16.84 12.13
CA ARG A 38 9.25 16.79 11.32
C ARG A 38 9.13 15.92 10.09
N GLN A 39 8.42 14.78 10.18
CA GLN A 39 8.32 13.80 9.10
C GLN A 39 7.07 13.96 8.24
N LEU A 40 6.18 14.90 8.60
CA LEU A 40 4.93 15.11 7.86
C LEU A 40 5.19 15.54 6.42
N ARG A 41 6.01 16.59 6.23
CA ARG A 41 6.32 17.14 4.90
C ARG A 41 7.07 16.14 4.00
N PRO A 42 8.10 15.40 4.45
CA PRO A 42 8.69 14.31 3.68
C PRO A 42 7.68 13.23 3.27
N ALA A 43 6.78 12.82 4.16
CA ALA A 43 5.74 11.86 3.85
C ALA A 43 4.71 12.39 2.82
N LEU A 44 4.32 13.67 2.94
CA LEU A 44 3.43 14.32 1.98
C LEU A 44 4.07 14.46 0.60
N ALA A 45 5.37 14.69 0.50
CA ALA A 45 6.07 14.72 -0.78
C ALA A 45 6.03 13.37 -1.50
N ARG A 46 6.19 12.25 -0.76
CA ARG A 46 6.02 10.90 -1.31
C ARG A 46 4.58 10.66 -1.77
N LEU A 47 3.61 11.10 -0.98
CA LEU A 47 2.19 10.99 -1.32
C LEU A 47 1.85 11.81 -2.57
N GLU A 48 2.34 13.05 -2.70
CA GLU A 48 2.14 13.92 -3.86
C GLU A 48 2.66 13.25 -5.13
N HIS A 49 3.86 12.66 -5.07
CA HIS A 49 4.44 11.90 -6.19
C HIS A 49 3.53 10.71 -6.59
N CYS A 50 3.07 9.94 -5.62
CA CYS A 50 2.18 8.82 -5.86
C CYS A 50 0.82 9.26 -6.43
N ILE A 51 0.19 10.31 -5.87
CA ILE A 51 -1.08 10.88 -6.36
C ILE A 51 -0.95 11.33 -7.82
N ALA A 52 0.14 12.00 -8.17
CA ALA A 52 0.38 12.46 -9.53
C ALA A 52 0.41 11.31 -10.55
N ALA A 53 0.87 10.14 -10.15
CA ALA A 53 0.97 8.97 -11.01
C ALA A 53 -0.33 8.14 -11.09
N VAL A 54 -1.21 8.20 -10.08
CA VAL A 54 -2.47 7.42 -10.04
C VAL A 54 -3.56 8.15 -10.81
N ARG A 55 -4.09 7.53 -11.86
CA ARG A 55 -5.08 8.13 -12.77
C ARG A 55 -6.41 8.45 -12.08
N MET A 56 -6.84 7.60 -11.15
CA MET A 56 -8.12 7.74 -10.44
C MET A 56 -8.13 8.85 -9.39
N TRP A 57 -6.99 9.45 -9.07
CA TRP A 57 -6.90 10.54 -8.12
C TRP A 57 -6.69 11.87 -8.83
N PRO A 58 -7.36 12.97 -8.41
CA PRO A 58 -7.05 14.30 -8.91
C PRO A 58 -5.59 14.66 -8.62
N PRO A 59 -4.81 15.06 -9.64
CA PRO A 59 -3.41 15.41 -9.41
C PRO A 59 -3.27 16.62 -8.48
N GLY A 60 -2.36 16.53 -7.52
CA GLY A 60 -2.08 17.62 -6.59
C GLY A 60 -3.14 17.82 -5.51
N GLU A 61 -4.08 16.88 -5.32
CA GLU A 61 -5.11 16.95 -4.29
C GLU A 61 -5.02 15.76 -3.33
N PHE A 62 -4.94 16.03 -2.03
CA PHE A 62 -5.05 15.03 -0.99
C PHE A 62 -6.32 15.24 -0.17
N ASP A 63 -7.23 14.29 -0.27
CA ASP A 63 -8.41 14.23 0.57
C ASP A 63 -8.21 13.19 1.69
N HIS A 64 -8.17 13.68 2.94
CA HIS A 64 -8.00 12.85 4.13
C HIS A 64 -9.21 11.92 4.39
N LEU A 65 -10.36 12.17 3.78
CA LEU A 65 -11.55 11.30 3.84
C LEU A 65 -11.57 10.26 2.73
N HIS A 66 -10.71 10.39 1.72
CA HIS A 66 -10.56 9.37 0.69
C HIS A 66 -9.72 8.21 1.23
N SER A 67 -10.37 7.11 1.58
CA SER A 67 -9.75 5.98 2.29
C SER A 67 -8.45 5.47 1.66
N SER A 68 -8.40 5.31 0.33
CA SER A 68 -7.16 4.82 -0.35
C SER A 68 -6.02 5.84 -0.25
N GLN A 69 -6.29 7.14 -0.36
CA GLN A 69 -5.26 8.17 -0.19
C GLN A 69 -4.79 8.24 1.27
N TYR A 70 -5.72 8.15 2.22
CA TYR A 70 -5.39 8.18 3.64
C TYR A 70 -4.61 6.94 4.09
N THR A 71 -4.97 5.77 3.57
CA THR A 71 -4.20 4.52 3.75
C THR A 71 -2.75 4.69 3.32
N THR A 72 -2.55 5.24 2.12
CA THR A 72 -1.21 5.47 1.54
C THR A 72 -0.43 6.52 2.34
N PHE A 73 -1.10 7.59 2.78
CA PHE A 73 -0.52 8.62 3.64
C PHE A 73 -0.02 8.05 4.97
N LEU A 74 -0.86 7.28 5.68
CA LEU A 74 -0.49 6.67 6.96
C LEU A 74 0.70 5.73 6.82
N TYR A 75 0.76 4.94 5.74
CA TYR A 75 1.91 4.11 5.46
C TYR A 75 3.17 4.95 5.21
N TYR A 76 3.11 5.95 4.32
CA TYR A 76 4.29 6.78 4.04
C TYR A 76 4.79 7.50 5.28
N LEU A 77 3.90 8.01 6.12
CA LEU A 77 4.30 8.68 7.36
C LEU A 77 4.98 7.70 8.33
N ALA A 78 4.40 6.51 8.54
CA ALA A 78 4.97 5.49 9.42
C ALA A 78 6.34 4.99 8.92
N ASN A 79 6.47 4.72 7.62
CA ASN A 79 7.71 4.29 7.00
C ASN A 79 8.79 5.41 7.02
N THR A 80 8.40 6.66 6.76
CA THR A 80 9.32 7.80 6.83
C THR A 80 9.81 8.05 8.26
N LEU A 81 8.93 7.92 9.25
CA LEU A 81 9.30 7.98 10.68
C LEU A 81 10.28 6.86 11.05
N TRP A 82 10.00 5.64 10.61
CA TRP A 82 10.87 4.49 10.83
C TRP A 82 12.29 4.73 10.30
N HIS A 83 12.43 5.17 9.05
CA HIS A 83 13.72 5.51 8.45
C HIS A 83 14.40 6.73 9.12
N GLY A 84 13.61 7.63 9.68
CA GLY A 84 14.10 8.77 10.46
C GLY A 84 14.51 8.43 11.90
N GLY A 85 14.51 7.15 12.28
CA GLY A 85 14.91 6.69 13.62
C GLY A 85 13.91 7.02 14.73
N ALA A 86 12.63 7.22 14.39
CA ALA A 86 11.59 7.47 15.39
C ALA A 86 11.33 6.24 16.28
N ASP A 87 10.76 6.48 17.46
CA ASP A 87 10.37 5.43 18.39
C ASP A 87 9.43 4.40 17.71
N ARG A 88 9.74 3.14 17.87
CA ARG A 88 8.94 2.01 17.34
C ARG A 88 7.48 2.07 17.83
N ALA A 89 7.24 2.56 19.03
CA ALA A 89 5.87 2.68 19.57
C ALA A 89 5.03 3.63 18.72
N LEU A 90 5.57 4.76 18.27
CA LEU A 90 4.88 5.69 17.37
C LEU A 90 4.61 5.06 16.00
N CYS A 91 5.62 4.38 15.41
CA CYS A 91 5.43 3.66 14.15
C CYS A 91 4.36 2.56 14.26
N ASN A 92 4.34 1.83 15.38
CA ASN A 92 3.33 0.81 15.68
C ASN A 92 1.91 1.42 15.81
N LYS A 93 1.78 2.61 16.43
CA LYS A 93 0.48 3.30 16.52
C LYS A 93 -0.04 3.70 15.13
N LEU A 94 0.80 4.24 14.26
CA LEU A 94 0.40 4.58 12.88
C LEU A 94 0.01 3.34 12.07
N PHE A 95 0.77 2.26 12.18
CA PHE A 95 0.40 0.97 11.59
C PHE A 95 -0.93 0.46 12.15
N GLY A 96 -1.09 0.48 13.47
CA GLY A 96 -2.33 0.08 14.14
C GLY A 96 -3.52 0.96 13.75
N LEU A 97 -3.33 2.27 13.60
CA LEU A 97 -4.35 3.21 13.13
C LEU A 97 -4.78 2.89 11.69
N ASN A 98 -3.82 2.64 10.79
CA ASN A 98 -4.11 2.25 9.43
C ASN A 98 -4.91 0.94 9.36
N LYS A 99 -4.53 -0.03 10.20
CA LYS A 99 -5.25 -1.31 10.31
C LYS A 99 -6.67 -1.13 10.87
N ALA A 100 -6.85 -0.29 11.88
CA ALA A 100 -8.16 -0.05 12.50
C ALA A 100 -9.11 0.73 11.58
N LEU A 101 -8.64 1.78 10.91
CA LEU A 101 -9.47 2.62 10.06
C LEU A 101 -9.71 2.03 8.67
N ASN A 102 -8.68 1.42 8.08
CA ASN A 102 -8.65 1.06 6.68
C ASN A 102 -8.62 -0.45 6.43
N GLY A 103 -8.55 -1.28 7.48
CA GLY A 103 -8.58 -2.74 7.38
C GLY A 103 -7.39 -3.36 6.65
N ILE A 104 -6.24 -2.67 6.58
CA ILE A 104 -5.05 -3.12 5.87
C ILE A 104 -3.94 -3.53 6.84
N ASP A 105 -3.28 -4.65 6.56
CA ASP A 105 -2.05 -5.06 7.21
C ASP A 105 -0.85 -4.74 6.31
N LEU A 106 -0.35 -3.51 6.45
CA LEU A 106 0.82 -2.99 5.73
C LEU A 106 1.82 -2.43 6.74
N PHE A 107 2.76 -3.28 7.16
CA PHE A 107 3.72 -2.93 8.20
C PHE A 107 4.74 -1.90 7.70
N TYR A 108 5.09 -0.92 8.53
CA TYR A 108 5.92 0.23 8.14
C TYR A 108 7.36 -0.11 7.74
N GLU A 109 7.87 -1.29 8.10
CA GLU A 109 9.20 -1.74 7.65
C GLU A 109 9.17 -2.40 6.26
N ILE A 110 8.01 -2.55 5.64
CA ILE A 110 7.92 -3.03 4.27
C ILE A 110 8.31 -1.90 3.32
N GLU A 111 9.24 -2.18 2.40
CA GLU A 111 9.65 -1.23 1.38
C GLU A 111 8.69 -1.29 0.19
N MET A 112 7.66 -0.44 0.23
CA MET A 112 6.79 -0.25 -0.93
C MET A 112 7.48 0.63 -1.97
N PRO A 113 7.18 0.42 -3.26
CA PRO A 113 7.72 1.26 -4.32
C PRO A 113 7.25 2.73 -4.20
N GLU A 114 7.87 3.61 -4.98
CA GLU A 114 7.52 5.04 -4.99
C GLU A 114 6.09 5.31 -5.46
N VAL A 115 5.59 4.48 -6.38
CA VAL A 115 4.23 4.56 -6.91
C VAL A 115 3.55 3.22 -6.74
N PHE A 116 2.46 3.20 -6.00
CA PHE A 116 1.57 2.06 -5.89
C PHE A 116 0.12 2.52 -5.67
N PHE A 117 -0.82 1.64 -5.95
CA PHE A 117 -2.24 1.92 -5.78
C PHE A 117 -2.90 0.84 -4.92
N ILE A 118 -3.59 1.28 -3.88
CA ILE A 118 -4.44 0.44 -3.03
C ILE A 118 -5.89 0.76 -3.36
N GLY A 119 -6.56 -0.18 -4.03
CA GLY A 119 -7.98 -0.07 -4.32
C GLY A 119 -8.79 -0.84 -3.29
N HIS A 120 -9.61 -0.10 -2.47
CA HIS A 120 -10.40 -0.71 -1.40
C HIS A 120 -9.56 -1.53 -0.43
N SER A 121 -8.88 -0.85 0.50
CA SER A 121 -7.84 -1.40 1.39
C SER A 121 -8.24 -2.59 2.25
N VAL A 122 -9.55 -2.80 2.46
CA VAL A 122 -10.10 -3.82 3.39
C VAL A 122 -9.61 -5.23 3.07
N GLY A 123 -9.05 -5.89 4.08
CA GLY A 123 -8.59 -7.29 3.98
C GLY A 123 -7.28 -7.48 3.22
N ILE A 124 -6.59 -6.40 2.83
CA ILE A 124 -5.25 -6.52 2.22
C ILE A 124 -4.23 -6.85 3.30
N VAL A 125 -3.40 -7.88 3.03
CA VAL A 125 -2.29 -8.28 3.90
C VAL A 125 -1.01 -8.37 3.09
N LEU A 126 0.02 -7.59 3.49
CA LEU A 126 1.30 -7.52 2.80
C LEU A 126 2.44 -7.99 3.70
N ALA A 127 3.11 -9.05 3.30
CA ALA A 127 4.34 -9.51 3.96
C ALA A 127 5.55 -8.66 3.60
N LYS A 128 6.64 -8.76 4.36
CA LYS A 128 7.97 -8.28 3.93
C LYS A 128 8.42 -9.11 2.72
N ALA A 129 8.22 -8.55 1.54
CA ALA A 129 8.50 -9.10 0.21
C ALA A 129 9.14 -8.02 -0.67
N ARG A 130 9.46 -8.31 -1.91
CA ARG A 130 9.89 -7.30 -2.88
C ARG A 130 8.70 -6.85 -3.72
N TYR A 131 8.54 -5.54 -3.85
CA TYR A 131 7.44 -4.91 -4.57
C TYR A 131 7.98 -3.98 -5.65
N GLY A 132 7.70 -4.29 -6.91
CA GLY A 132 8.03 -3.45 -8.06
C GLY A 132 7.16 -2.20 -8.15
N ASN A 133 7.63 -1.21 -8.90
CA ASN A 133 6.95 0.07 -9.04
C ASN A 133 5.61 -0.08 -9.81
N ARG A 134 4.66 0.82 -9.57
CA ARG A 134 3.30 0.77 -10.13
C ARG A 134 2.55 -0.53 -9.79
N LEU A 135 2.75 -1.04 -8.59
CA LEU A 135 1.92 -2.11 -8.05
C LEU A 135 0.49 -1.61 -7.85
N ALA A 136 -0.50 -2.35 -8.32
CA ALA A 136 -1.90 -2.13 -7.97
C ALA A 136 -2.46 -3.35 -7.23
N ILE A 137 -3.05 -3.12 -6.06
CA ILE A 137 -3.62 -4.20 -5.24
C ILE A 137 -5.01 -3.81 -4.75
N TYR A 138 -5.93 -4.77 -4.83
CA TYR A 138 -7.32 -4.57 -4.47
C TYR A 138 -7.71 -5.39 -3.22
N GLN A 139 -8.89 -5.10 -2.68
CA GLN A 139 -9.41 -5.68 -1.43
C GLN A 139 -9.25 -7.19 -1.32
N ASN A 140 -9.05 -7.67 -0.09
CA ASN A 140 -8.91 -9.08 0.29
C ASN A 140 -7.74 -9.79 -0.42
N SER A 141 -6.78 -9.05 -0.96
CA SER A 141 -5.61 -9.66 -1.58
C SER A 141 -4.49 -9.86 -0.56
N THR A 142 -3.71 -10.93 -0.76
CA THR A 142 -2.63 -11.30 0.15
C THR A 142 -1.31 -11.50 -0.59
N VAL A 143 -0.26 -10.84 -0.12
CA VAL A 143 1.13 -11.21 -0.43
C VAL A 143 1.71 -11.83 0.83
N GLY A 144 1.98 -13.13 0.79
CA GLY A 144 2.31 -13.93 1.97
C GLY A 144 3.63 -14.69 1.86
N LYS A 145 4.21 -15.02 3.03
CA LYS A 145 5.35 -15.95 3.12
C LYS A 145 4.87 -17.39 3.23
N ASN A 146 5.69 -18.33 2.75
CA ASN A 146 5.50 -19.75 2.96
C ASN A 146 6.84 -20.38 3.32
N HIS A 147 6.93 -21.07 4.47
CA HIS A 147 8.15 -21.68 5.00
C HIS A 147 9.38 -20.73 5.04
N GLY A 148 9.13 -19.44 5.27
CA GLY A 148 10.19 -18.42 5.29
C GLY A 148 10.44 -17.71 3.96
N ASP A 149 10.06 -18.29 2.84
CA ASP A 149 10.17 -17.70 1.51
C ASP A 149 9.12 -16.61 1.30
N ALA A 150 9.54 -15.51 0.73
CA ALA A 150 8.69 -14.37 0.38
C ALA A 150 8.65 -14.16 -1.13
N PRO A 151 7.53 -13.67 -1.68
CA PRO A 151 7.44 -13.37 -3.10
C PRO A 151 8.29 -12.16 -3.53
N SER A 152 8.55 -12.11 -4.83
CA SER A 152 9.07 -10.95 -5.53
C SER A 152 8.09 -10.57 -6.64
N LEU A 153 7.55 -9.35 -6.57
CA LEU A 153 6.62 -8.82 -7.56
C LEU A 153 7.36 -7.79 -8.42
N GLY A 154 7.35 -7.99 -9.73
CA GLY A 154 7.92 -7.07 -10.70
C GLY A 154 7.10 -5.78 -10.86
N ASP A 155 7.62 -4.86 -11.68
CA ASP A 155 6.94 -3.59 -11.96
C ASP A 155 5.60 -3.81 -12.66
N GLY A 156 4.60 -3.01 -12.28
CA GLY A 156 3.28 -3.04 -12.94
C GLY A 156 2.47 -4.30 -12.67
N VAL A 157 2.73 -5.01 -11.58
CA VAL A 157 1.87 -6.14 -11.18
C VAL A 157 0.53 -5.60 -10.69
N VAL A 158 -0.56 -6.25 -11.13
CA VAL A 158 -1.93 -5.96 -10.69
C VAL A 158 -2.50 -7.17 -9.99
N MET A 159 -2.95 -7.01 -8.76
CA MET A 159 -3.63 -8.04 -7.97
C MET A 159 -5.11 -7.67 -7.80
N TYR A 160 -5.98 -8.33 -8.55
CA TYR A 160 -7.42 -8.12 -8.44
C TYR A 160 -8.01 -8.70 -7.14
N PRO A 161 -9.26 -8.33 -6.77
CA PRO A 161 -9.84 -8.70 -5.48
C PRO A 161 -9.75 -10.19 -5.15
N ASN A 162 -9.53 -10.52 -3.88
CA ASN A 162 -9.43 -11.88 -3.36
C ASN A 162 -8.31 -12.72 -3.99
N SER A 163 -7.29 -12.10 -4.57
CA SER A 163 -6.14 -12.82 -5.12
C SER A 163 -5.02 -12.99 -4.09
N ALA A 164 -4.15 -13.97 -4.29
CA ALA A 164 -3.02 -14.20 -3.40
C ALA A 164 -1.75 -14.56 -4.17
N VAL A 165 -0.60 -14.07 -3.67
CA VAL A 165 0.74 -14.47 -4.10
C VAL A 165 1.52 -14.89 -2.86
N ILE A 166 1.84 -16.18 -2.74
CA ILE A 166 2.33 -16.74 -1.49
C ILE A 166 3.58 -17.62 -1.72
N GLY A 167 4.58 -17.42 -0.87
CA GLY A 167 5.79 -18.22 -0.85
C GLY A 167 6.80 -17.82 -1.93
N ARG A 168 7.61 -18.77 -2.39
CA ARG A 168 8.65 -18.53 -3.40
C ARG A 168 8.01 -18.33 -4.78
N CYS A 169 7.67 -17.09 -5.07
CA CYS A 169 7.11 -16.66 -6.36
C CYS A 169 7.94 -15.53 -6.94
N GLU A 170 8.37 -15.66 -8.19
CA GLU A 170 8.87 -14.55 -9.00
C GLU A 170 7.73 -14.15 -9.97
N ILE A 171 7.02 -13.08 -9.62
CA ILE A 171 5.94 -12.55 -10.44
C ILE A 171 6.52 -11.54 -11.42
N GLY A 172 6.62 -11.94 -12.67
CA GLY A 172 7.22 -11.10 -13.71
C GLY A 172 6.45 -9.79 -13.94
N PRO A 173 7.12 -8.73 -14.47
CA PRO A 173 6.54 -7.40 -14.63
C PRO A 173 5.30 -7.43 -15.53
N GLY A 174 4.33 -6.55 -15.23
CA GLY A 174 3.08 -6.47 -15.98
C GLY A 174 2.17 -7.70 -15.87
N SER A 175 2.41 -8.60 -14.90
CA SER A 175 1.50 -9.70 -14.61
C SER A 175 0.23 -9.20 -13.94
N VAL A 176 -0.91 -9.74 -14.35
CA VAL A 176 -2.22 -9.43 -13.78
C VAL A 176 -2.78 -10.70 -13.16
N ILE A 177 -2.92 -10.72 -11.83
CA ILE A 177 -3.53 -11.84 -11.11
C ILE A 177 -5.03 -11.60 -11.06
N ALA A 178 -5.80 -12.45 -11.72
CA ALA A 178 -7.24 -12.29 -11.81
C ALA A 178 -7.92 -12.51 -10.44
N GLN A 179 -9.15 -12.04 -10.33
CA GLN A 179 -9.96 -12.18 -9.12
C GLN A 179 -10.03 -13.64 -8.62
N GLY A 180 -9.79 -13.81 -7.32
CA GLY A 180 -9.90 -15.11 -6.66
C GLY A 180 -8.76 -16.08 -6.96
N VAL A 181 -7.73 -15.67 -7.70
CA VAL A 181 -6.61 -16.54 -8.06
C VAL A 181 -5.53 -16.53 -7.01
N SER A 182 -5.07 -17.71 -6.60
CA SER A 182 -3.91 -17.87 -5.71
C SER A 182 -2.73 -18.44 -6.50
N VAL A 183 -1.61 -17.72 -6.47
CA VAL A 183 -0.30 -18.15 -7.00
C VAL A 183 0.57 -18.54 -5.81
N ILE A 184 0.85 -19.84 -5.67
CA ILE A 184 1.58 -20.38 -4.51
C ILE A 184 2.82 -21.12 -5.01
N ASN A 185 4.01 -20.67 -4.60
CA ASN A 185 5.30 -21.25 -4.98
C ASN A 185 5.44 -21.49 -6.51
N ARG A 186 4.97 -20.53 -7.29
CA ARG A 186 5.02 -20.54 -8.76
C ARG A 186 5.40 -19.18 -9.29
N ASP A 187 6.06 -19.19 -10.45
CA ASP A 187 6.50 -18.00 -11.14
C ASP A 187 5.55 -17.62 -12.28
N THR A 188 5.57 -16.34 -12.69
CA THR A 188 4.92 -15.88 -13.92
C THR A 188 5.95 -15.20 -14.83
N PRO A 189 5.85 -15.35 -16.15
CA PRO A 189 6.85 -14.80 -17.07
C PRO A 189 6.78 -13.26 -17.20
N GLY A 190 5.72 -12.64 -16.71
CA GLY A 190 5.42 -11.23 -16.96
C GLY A 190 4.51 -11.03 -18.18
N HIS A 191 3.94 -9.81 -18.28
CA HIS A 191 3.04 -9.40 -19.36
C HIS A 191 1.95 -10.44 -19.66
N CYS A 192 1.37 -11.04 -18.62
CA CYS A 192 0.35 -12.07 -18.70
C CYS A 192 -0.79 -11.83 -17.71
N MET A 193 -1.96 -12.37 -18.04
CA MET A 193 -3.07 -12.50 -17.11
C MET A 193 -3.09 -13.93 -16.57
N VAL A 194 -3.16 -14.07 -15.26
CA VAL A 194 -3.18 -15.35 -14.55
C VAL A 194 -4.60 -15.65 -14.13
N PHE A 195 -5.15 -16.75 -14.64
CA PHE A 195 -6.49 -17.24 -14.32
C PHE A 195 -6.44 -18.61 -13.63
N LEU A 196 -7.53 -18.96 -12.98
CA LEU A 196 -7.77 -20.32 -12.50
C LEU A 196 -8.46 -21.12 -13.62
N GLY A 197 -7.81 -22.18 -14.06
CA GLY A 197 -8.36 -23.12 -15.02
C GLY A 197 -9.06 -24.33 -14.35
N ALA A 198 -9.34 -25.35 -15.13
CA ALA A 198 -9.89 -26.60 -14.62
C ALA A 198 -8.93 -27.25 -13.60
N GLU A 199 -9.50 -27.91 -12.60
CA GLU A 199 -8.75 -28.65 -11.56
C GLU A 199 -7.73 -27.80 -10.79
N GLY A 200 -7.93 -26.46 -10.73
CA GLY A 200 -7.05 -25.56 -10.00
C GLY A 200 -5.71 -25.25 -10.69
N ALA A 201 -5.56 -25.62 -11.96
CA ALA A 201 -4.37 -25.27 -12.72
C ALA A 201 -4.33 -23.76 -13.01
N LEU A 202 -3.15 -23.14 -12.92
CA LEU A 202 -2.97 -21.76 -13.38
C LEU A 202 -2.90 -21.73 -14.91
N VAL A 203 -3.70 -20.84 -15.50
CA VAL A 203 -3.73 -20.58 -16.95
C VAL A 203 -3.19 -19.17 -17.20
N LEU A 204 -2.13 -19.07 -17.98
CA LEU A 204 -1.51 -17.82 -18.38
C LEU A 204 -2.00 -17.44 -19.78
N LYS A 205 -2.53 -16.22 -19.94
CA LYS A 205 -2.96 -15.67 -21.22
C LYS A 205 -2.30 -14.31 -21.46
N PRO A 206 -2.02 -13.93 -22.71
CA PRO A 206 -1.61 -12.58 -23.00
C PRO A 206 -2.73 -11.60 -22.62
N PRO A 207 -2.41 -10.40 -22.11
CA PRO A 207 -3.40 -9.39 -21.78
C PRO A 207 -4.07 -8.89 -23.08
N THR A 208 -5.39 -8.73 -23.05
CA THR A 208 -6.17 -8.18 -24.19
C THR A 208 -6.11 -6.66 -24.27
N ARG A 209 -5.67 -6.00 -23.18
CA ARG A 209 -5.46 -4.55 -23.07
C ARG A 209 -4.40 -4.23 -22.01
N ARG A 210 -3.89 -3.02 -22.04
CA ARG A 210 -2.94 -2.54 -21.01
C ARG A 210 -3.70 -2.08 -19.78
N VAL A 211 -3.90 -3.00 -18.83
CA VAL A 211 -4.65 -2.76 -17.57
C VAL A 211 -4.05 -1.60 -16.77
N LEU A 212 -2.74 -1.43 -16.81
CA LEU A 212 -2.04 -0.37 -16.08
C LEU A 212 -2.42 1.04 -16.54
N ASP A 213 -2.79 1.21 -17.83
CA ASP A 213 -3.17 2.50 -18.38
C ASP A 213 -4.54 2.99 -17.80
N ASP A 214 -5.34 2.09 -17.24
CA ASP A 214 -6.58 2.45 -16.52
C ASP A 214 -6.27 2.96 -15.08
N ILE A 215 -5.11 2.60 -14.52
CA ILE A 215 -4.77 2.82 -13.11
C ILE A 215 -3.74 3.94 -12.95
N PHE A 216 -2.73 3.98 -13.82
CA PHE A 216 -1.62 4.92 -13.75
C PHE A 216 -1.54 5.80 -15.01
N ARG A 217 -0.92 6.99 -14.81
CA ARG A 217 -0.59 7.93 -15.88
C ARG A 217 0.76 7.61 -16.50
#